data_78783ce483a7afd8dae8c39e583fe0ce
#
_entry.id   78783ce483a7afd8dae8c39e583fe0ce
#
_cell.length_a   1.000
_cell.length_b   1.000
_cell.length_c   1.000
_cell.angle_alpha   90.00
_cell.angle_beta   90.00
_cell.angle_gamma   90.00
#
_symmetry.space_group_name_H-M   'P 1'
#
loop_
_entity.id
_entity.type
_entity.pdbx_description
1 polymer ?
#
loop_
_entity_poly.entity_id
_entity_poly.type
_entity_poly.pdbx_seq_one_letter_code
_entity_poly.pdbx_strand_id
1 'polypeptide(L)'
;MKVIYNDYIPFKGFKSVTIFYWVFVRNSAKNRFTDVDLNHETIHFWQLVGCFILALLLLIPLCLWCNVSWWWLLLSPFGFYARYLNWCLKEALLPPFDKLYKDLPFEREAYANQENFDYCKGFPPMFSWVLYIRIKRTWKDD
;
A
#
# COMPACT_ATOMS: atom_id res chain seq x y z
N MET A 1 1.56 6.44 13.37
CA MET A 1 1.56 4.96 13.25
C MET A 1 2.47 4.35 14.29
N LYS A 2 2.31 3.06 14.63
CA LYS A 2 3.16 2.37 15.61
C LYS A 2 4.20 1.51 14.89
N VAL A 3 5.49 1.78 15.14
CA VAL A 3 6.60 1.01 14.55
C VAL A 3 6.94 -0.17 15.47
N ILE A 4 7.06 -1.36 14.89
CA ILE A 4 7.38 -2.61 15.58
C ILE A 4 8.62 -3.23 14.91
N TYR A 5 9.68 -3.40 15.67
CA TYR A 5 10.92 -4.02 15.21
C TYR A 5 10.91 -5.52 15.51
N ASN A 6 11.20 -6.34 14.48
CA ASN A 6 11.27 -7.79 14.63
C ASN A 6 12.08 -8.43 13.49
N ASP A 7 12.30 -9.76 13.52
CA ASP A 7 13.06 -10.49 12.49
C ASP A 7 12.18 -11.37 11.58
N TYR A 8 10.88 -11.42 11.83
CA TYR A 8 9.94 -12.29 11.11
C TYR A 8 9.22 -11.56 9.98
N ILE A 9 8.76 -10.32 10.22
CA ILE A 9 7.97 -9.51 9.30
C ILE A 9 8.68 -8.17 9.10
N PRO A 10 8.90 -7.71 7.84
CA PRO A 10 8.62 -8.37 6.56
C PRO A 10 9.58 -9.52 6.22
N PHE A 11 9.31 -10.24 5.13
CA PHE A 11 10.21 -11.26 4.62
C PHE A 11 11.59 -10.71 4.26
N LYS A 12 12.59 -11.60 4.14
CA LYS A 12 13.94 -11.22 3.72
C LYS A 12 13.90 -10.49 2.37
N GLY A 13 14.60 -9.35 2.28
CA GLY A 13 14.62 -8.49 1.10
C GLY A 13 13.82 -7.19 1.25
N PHE A 14 12.85 -7.15 2.17
CA PHE A 14 12.08 -5.94 2.46
C PHE A 14 12.58 -5.26 3.74
N LYS A 15 12.60 -3.93 3.74
CA LYS A 15 13.03 -3.10 4.88
C LYS A 15 11.91 -2.97 5.91
N SER A 16 10.72 -2.66 5.44
CA SER A 16 9.50 -2.43 6.22
C SER A 16 8.26 -2.90 5.47
N VAL A 17 7.15 -3.03 6.17
CA VAL A 17 5.82 -3.27 5.62
C VAL A 17 4.76 -2.71 6.54
N THR A 18 3.74 -2.06 5.96
CA THR A 18 2.56 -1.60 6.69
C THR A 18 1.49 -2.69 6.70
N ILE A 19 1.05 -3.06 7.90
CA ILE A 19 -0.10 -3.95 8.12
C ILE A 19 -1.10 -3.20 9.00
N PHE A 20 -2.19 -2.73 8.42
CA PHE A 20 -3.15 -1.82 9.05
C PHE A 20 -2.45 -0.58 9.63
N TYR A 21 -2.52 -0.37 10.94
CA TYR A 21 -1.94 0.77 11.64
C TYR A 21 -0.48 0.54 12.10
N TRP A 22 0.05 -0.67 11.93
CA TRP A 22 1.40 -1.04 12.38
C TRP A 22 2.38 -1.07 11.22
N VAL A 23 3.56 -0.49 11.46
CA VAL A 23 4.72 -0.59 10.56
C VAL A 23 5.69 -1.60 11.14
N PHE A 24 5.84 -2.72 10.47
CA PHE A 24 6.81 -3.74 10.84
C PHE A 24 8.12 -3.46 10.13
N VAL A 25 9.19 -3.36 10.91
CA VAL A 25 10.56 -3.06 10.43
C VAL A 25 11.48 -4.19 10.87
N ARG A 26 12.30 -4.70 9.95
CA ARG A 26 13.31 -5.71 10.32
C ARG A 26 14.35 -5.11 11.25
N ASN A 27 14.78 -5.87 12.28
CA ASN A 27 15.84 -5.45 13.19
C ASN A 27 17.14 -5.08 12.43
N SER A 28 17.48 -5.80 11.36
CA SER A 28 18.63 -5.49 10.50
C SER A 28 18.53 -4.14 9.77
N ALA A 29 17.32 -3.59 9.64
CA ALA A 29 17.07 -2.29 9.01
C ALA A 29 16.85 -1.17 10.03
N LYS A 30 16.82 -1.46 11.34
CA LYS A 30 16.49 -0.50 12.40
C LYS A 30 17.29 0.80 12.30
N ASN A 31 18.60 0.72 12.10
CA ASN A 31 19.48 1.89 12.03
C ASN A 31 19.41 2.64 10.68
N ARG A 32 18.72 2.08 9.69
CA ARG A 32 18.52 2.67 8.37
C ARG A 32 17.09 3.09 8.11
N PHE A 33 16.19 2.85 9.06
CA PHE A 33 14.80 3.27 8.98
C PHE A 33 14.71 4.73 9.41
N THR A 34 14.22 5.58 8.51
CA THR A 34 14.18 7.03 8.65
C THR A 34 12.74 7.55 8.72
N ASP A 35 12.57 8.84 9.01
CA ASP A 35 11.26 9.49 8.95
C ASP A 35 10.68 9.50 7.53
N VAL A 36 11.54 9.52 6.49
CA VAL A 36 11.11 9.36 5.08
C VAL A 36 10.47 7.99 4.86
N ASP A 37 11.08 6.93 5.38
CA ASP A 37 10.50 5.58 5.31
C ASP A 37 9.15 5.51 6.06
N LEU A 38 9.07 6.15 7.24
CA LEU A 38 7.83 6.20 8.01
C LEU A 38 6.72 6.97 7.27
N ASN A 39 7.07 8.06 6.58
CA ASN A 39 6.14 8.82 5.76
C ASN A 39 5.65 7.98 4.56
N HIS A 40 6.56 7.24 3.90
CA HIS A 40 6.22 6.29 2.85
C HIS A 40 5.18 5.24 3.32
N GLU A 41 5.42 4.62 4.47
CA GLU A 41 4.48 3.65 5.07
C GLU A 41 3.15 4.31 5.50
N THR A 42 3.19 5.60 5.88
CA THR A 42 1.97 6.36 6.21
C THR A 42 1.10 6.59 4.97
N ILE A 43 1.70 6.81 3.81
CA ILE A 43 0.97 6.90 2.53
C ILE A 43 0.24 5.57 2.26
N HIS A 44 0.92 4.43 2.42
CA HIS A 44 0.29 3.10 2.27
C HIS A 44 -0.88 2.87 3.23
N PHE A 45 -0.78 3.36 4.46
CA PHE A 45 -1.90 3.32 5.39
C PHE A 45 -3.12 4.08 4.85
N TRP A 46 -2.95 5.27 4.31
CA TRP A 46 -4.07 6.04 3.74
C TRP A 46 -4.63 5.43 2.45
N GLN A 47 -3.80 4.82 1.63
CA GLN A 47 -4.23 4.01 0.48
C GLN A 47 -5.09 2.83 0.92
N LEU A 48 -4.70 2.14 2.00
CA LEU A 48 -5.48 1.05 2.61
C LEU A 48 -6.85 1.56 3.08
N VAL A 49 -6.90 2.70 3.77
CA VAL A 49 -8.16 3.33 4.21
C VAL A 49 -9.05 3.66 3.02
N GLY A 50 -8.48 4.23 1.95
CA GLY A 50 -9.22 4.50 0.71
C GLY A 50 -9.79 3.24 0.05
N CYS A 51 -8.99 2.19 -0.07
CA CYS A 51 -9.46 0.90 -0.61
C CYS A 51 -10.55 0.27 0.27
N PHE A 52 -10.45 0.40 1.59
CA PHE A 52 -11.46 -0.05 2.53
C PHE A 52 -12.80 0.69 2.33
N ILE A 53 -12.75 2.03 2.25
CA ILE A 53 -13.94 2.86 1.99
C ILE A 53 -14.56 2.47 0.65
N LEU A 54 -13.76 2.31 -0.41
CA LEU A 54 -14.25 1.90 -1.73
C LEU A 54 -14.92 0.53 -1.68
N ALA A 55 -14.32 -0.42 -0.96
CA ALA A 55 -14.91 -1.76 -0.79
C ALA A 55 -16.25 -1.69 -0.06
N LEU A 56 -16.40 -0.87 0.98
CA LEU A 56 -17.67 -0.66 1.66
C LEU A 56 -18.72 -0.03 0.75
N LEU A 57 -18.35 1.00 -0.02
CA LEU A 57 -19.26 1.66 -0.97
C LEU A 57 -19.78 0.70 -2.05
N LEU A 58 -19.02 -0.33 -2.40
CA LEU A 58 -19.43 -1.34 -3.37
C LEU A 58 -20.22 -2.49 -2.71
N LEU A 59 -19.77 -2.98 -1.55
CA LEU A 59 -20.36 -4.14 -0.90
C LEU A 59 -21.70 -3.84 -0.21
N ILE A 60 -21.86 -2.65 0.39
CA ILE A 60 -23.12 -2.31 1.09
C ILE A 60 -24.31 -2.33 0.12
N PRO A 61 -24.29 -1.69 -1.05
CA PRO A 61 -25.37 -1.81 -2.03
C PRO A 61 -25.61 -3.25 -2.49
N LEU A 62 -24.56 -4.04 -2.69
CA LEU A 62 -24.70 -5.46 -3.07
C LEU A 62 -25.37 -6.29 -1.98
N CYS A 63 -25.07 -6.04 -0.71
CA CYS A 63 -25.74 -6.70 0.40
C CYS A 63 -27.22 -6.31 0.48
N LEU A 64 -27.55 -5.03 0.24
CA LEU A 64 -28.92 -4.52 0.34
C LEU A 64 -29.82 -4.94 -0.83
N TRP A 65 -29.32 -4.91 -2.07
CA TRP A 65 -30.11 -5.11 -3.27
C TRP A 65 -29.95 -6.49 -3.91
N CYS A 66 -28.76 -7.09 -3.78
CA CYS A 66 -28.43 -8.37 -4.42
C CYS A 66 -28.44 -9.56 -3.44
N ASN A 67 -28.87 -9.38 -2.20
CA ASN A 67 -28.86 -10.40 -1.15
C ASN A 67 -27.49 -11.08 -0.95
N VAL A 68 -26.40 -10.34 -1.23
CA VAL A 68 -25.04 -10.81 -0.95
C VAL A 68 -24.85 -10.87 0.57
N SER A 69 -24.22 -11.93 1.06
CA SER A 69 -24.04 -12.14 2.49
C SER A 69 -23.22 -11.02 3.14
N TRP A 70 -23.68 -10.50 4.26
CA TRP A 70 -23.01 -9.48 5.07
C TRP A 70 -21.62 -9.89 5.57
N TRP A 71 -21.32 -11.19 5.59
CA TRP A 71 -19.97 -11.69 5.91
C TRP A 71 -18.89 -11.13 4.98
N TRP A 72 -19.22 -10.76 3.74
CA TRP A 72 -18.27 -10.14 2.81
C TRP A 72 -17.73 -8.80 3.30
N LEU A 73 -18.47 -8.09 4.16
CA LEU A 73 -17.97 -6.84 4.76
C LEU A 73 -16.75 -7.07 5.66
N LEU A 74 -16.63 -8.26 6.27
CA LEU A 74 -15.45 -8.62 7.07
C LEU A 74 -14.18 -8.75 6.23
N LEU A 75 -14.31 -9.00 4.92
CA LEU A 75 -13.20 -9.08 3.98
C LEU A 75 -12.80 -7.72 3.39
N SER A 76 -13.62 -6.68 3.56
CA SER A 76 -13.36 -5.35 3.00
C SER A 76 -12.02 -4.73 3.42
N PRO A 77 -11.50 -4.90 4.67
CA PRO A 77 -10.19 -4.39 5.06
C PRO A 77 -9.04 -5.04 4.29
N PHE A 78 -9.26 -6.25 3.72
CA PHE A 78 -8.24 -6.98 2.97
C PHE A 78 -8.22 -6.61 1.47
N GLY A 79 -9.15 -5.78 1.01
CA GLY A 79 -9.24 -5.38 -0.40
C GLY A 79 -7.96 -4.73 -0.93
N PHE A 80 -7.27 -3.93 -0.11
CA PHE A 80 -5.98 -3.34 -0.44
C PHE A 80 -4.92 -4.42 -0.67
N TYR A 81 -4.77 -5.36 0.26
CA TYR A 81 -3.77 -6.43 0.18
C TYR A 81 -4.06 -7.39 -0.99
N ALA A 82 -5.34 -7.71 -1.23
CA ALA A 82 -5.73 -8.53 -2.38
C ALA A 82 -5.39 -7.84 -3.71
N ARG A 83 -5.61 -6.53 -3.82
CA ARG A 83 -5.26 -5.73 -4.99
C ARG A 83 -3.75 -5.65 -5.18
N TYR A 84 -3.03 -5.40 -4.11
CA TYR A 84 -1.58 -5.36 -4.09
C TYR A 84 -0.99 -6.71 -4.51
N LEU A 85 -1.47 -7.82 -3.91
CA LEU A 85 -1.05 -9.17 -4.27
C LEU A 85 -1.38 -9.52 -5.72
N ASN A 86 -2.56 -9.14 -6.22
CA ASN A 86 -2.94 -9.39 -7.62
C ASN A 86 -1.96 -8.71 -8.59
N TRP A 87 -1.49 -7.51 -8.26
CA TRP A 87 -0.49 -6.82 -9.05
C TRP A 87 0.89 -7.45 -8.93
N CYS A 88 1.31 -7.81 -7.73
CA CYS A 88 2.55 -8.55 -7.53
C CYS A 88 2.57 -9.87 -8.32
N LEU A 89 1.44 -10.60 -8.34
CA LEU A 89 1.31 -11.84 -9.11
C LEU A 89 1.37 -11.62 -10.63
N LYS A 90 0.69 -10.60 -11.14
CA LYS A 90 0.75 -10.25 -12.57
C LYS A 90 2.17 -9.92 -13.01
N GLU A 91 2.92 -9.30 -12.15
CA GLU A 91 4.29 -8.88 -12.40
C GLU A 91 5.31 -9.98 -12.12
N ALA A 92 5.00 -10.89 -11.17
CA ALA A 92 5.78 -12.10 -10.94
C ALA A 92 5.81 -13.04 -12.16
N LEU A 93 4.86 -12.91 -13.08
CA LEU A 93 4.85 -13.64 -14.34
C LEU A 93 5.68 -12.96 -15.44
N LEU A 94 6.21 -11.75 -15.22
CA LEU A 94 6.95 -10.94 -16.19
C LEU A 94 8.26 -10.41 -15.56
N PRO A 95 9.43 -11.03 -15.79
CA PRO A 95 10.72 -10.56 -15.24
C PRO A 95 11.17 -9.23 -15.88
N PRO A 96 11.96 -8.40 -15.15
CA PRO A 96 12.63 -8.56 -13.86
C PRO A 96 11.86 -8.00 -12.65
N PHE A 97 11.87 -8.73 -11.53
CA PHE A 97 11.01 -8.49 -10.35
C PHE A 97 11.28 -7.21 -9.57
N ASP A 98 12.51 -6.75 -9.48
CA ASP A 98 12.93 -5.59 -8.68
C ASP A 98 12.46 -4.25 -9.26
N LYS A 99 12.39 -4.16 -10.60
CA LYS A 99 11.85 -2.97 -11.29
C LYS A 99 10.32 -2.90 -11.20
N LEU A 100 9.66 -4.03 -11.15
CA LEU A 100 8.21 -4.18 -11.22
C LEU A 100 7.52 -3.72 -9.91
N TYR A 101 8.12 -3.99 -8.74
CA TYR A 101 7.58 -3.59 -7.45
C TYR A 101 7.38 -2.06 -7.35
N LYS A 102 8.43 -1.28 -7.71
CA LYS A 102 8.37 0.18 -7.70
C LYS A 102 7.40 0.78 -8.72
N ASP A 103 7.01 0.00 -9.72
CA ASP A 103 6.10 0.40 -10.79
C ASP A 103 4.62 0.25 -10.41
N LEU A 104 4.30 -0.37 -9.26
CA LEU A 104 2.93 -0.41 -8.74
C LEU A 104 2.41 1.02 -8.48
N PRO A 105 1.18 1.40 -8.88
CA PRO A 105 0.66 2.74 -8.65
C PRO A 105 0.71 3.16 -7.17
N PHE A 106 0.49 2.25 -6.24
CA PHE A 106 0.61 2.50 -4.81
C PHE A 106 2.03 2.88 -4.41
N GLU A 107 3.03 2.13 -4.92
CA GLU A 107 4.45 2.41 -4.69
C GLU A 107 4.89 3.71 -5.37
N ARG A 108 4.47 3.93 -6.62
CA ARG A 108 4.78 5.17 -7.34
C ARG A 108 4.32 6.41 -6.59
N GLU A 109 3.09 6.38 -6.06
CA GLU A 109 2.58 7.47 -5.23
C GLU A 109 3.44 7.65 -3.98
N ALA A 110 3.74 6.54 -3.27
CA ALA A 110 4.49 6.58 -2.04
C ALA A 110 5.92 7.11 -2.29
N TYR A 111 6.64 6.59 -3.28
CA TYR A 111 7.98 7.07 -3.65
C TYR A 111 7.99 8.54 -4.13
N ALA A 112 6.98 8.96 -4.89
CA ALA A 112 6.89 10.34 -5.37
C ALA A 112 6.66 11.36 -4.24
N ASN A 113 6.07 10.94 -3.12
CA ASN A 113 5.65 11.85 -2.05
C ASN A 113 6.30 11.56 -0.69
N GLN A 114 7.17 10.56 -0.58
CA GLN A 114 7.75 10.15 0.71
C GLN A 114 8.58 11.26 1.40
N GLU A 115 9.15 12.19 0.64
CA GLU A 115 9.91 13.33 1.19
C GLU A 115 9.02 14.51 1.57
N ASN A 116 7.77 14.52 1.12
CA ASN A 116 6.81 15.55 1.47
C ASN A 116 6.05 15.16 2.75
N PHE A 117 6.54 15.57 3.91
CA PHE A 117 5.92 15.27 5.21
C PHE A 117 4.56 15.92 5.43
N ASP A 118 4.15 16.82 4.56
CA ASP A 118 2.82 17.47 4.62
C ASP A 118 1.80 16.76 3.71
N TYR A 119 2.23 15.79 2.89
CA TYR A 119 1.38 15.11 1.93
C TYR A 119 0.18 14.40 2.58
N CYS A 120 0.38 13.83 3.77
CA CYS A 120 -0.67 13.16 4.53
C CYS A 120 -1.35 14.07 5.57
N LYS A 121 -0.96 15.36 5.66
CA LYS A 121 -1.59 16.34 6.55
C LYS A 121 -2.77 17.00 5.83
N GLY A 122 -3.83 17.28 6.57
CA GLY A 122 -5.05 17.85 5.99
C GLY A 122 -5.96 16.78 5.38
N PHE A 123 -6.24 16.85 4.08
CA PHE A 123 -7.04 15.81 3.40
C PHE A 123 -6.12 14.67 2.96
N PRO A 124 -6.22 13.48 3.58
CA PRO A 124 -5.30 12.39 3.28
C PRO A 124 -5.48 11.81 1.87
N PRO A 125 -4.41 11.33 1.23
CA PRO A 125 -4.39 10.87 -0.17
C PRO A 125 -4.97 9.46 -0.34
N MET A 126 -6.25 9.26 0.01
CA MET A 126 -6.88 7.93 0.01
C MET A 126 -7.00 7.31 -1.38
N PHE A 127 -7.19 8.14 -2.43
CA PHE A 127 -7.46 7.70 -3.80
C PHE A 127 -6.46 8.25 -4.82
N SER A 128 -5.44 8.98 -4.39
CA SER A 128 -4.49 9.65 -5.28
C SER A 128 -3.66 8.66 -6.11
N TRP A 129 -3.46 7.42 -5.63
CA TRP A 129 -2.80 6.34 -6.38
C TRP A 129 -3.44 6.07 -7.75
N VAL A 130 -4.72 6.40 -7.94
CA VAL A 130 -5.42 6.25 -9.24
C VAL A 130 -4.78 7.12 -10.31
N LEU A 131 -4.24 8.28 -9.95
CA LEU A 131 -3.53 9.17 -10.87
C LEU A 131 -2.23 8.54 -11.39
N TYR A 132 -1.63 7.64 -10.62
CA TYR A 132 -0.38 6.96 -10.94
C TYR A 132 -0.56 5.70 -11.81
N ILE A 133 -1.79 5.26 -12.07
CA ILE A 133 -2.08 4.12 -12.97
C ILE A 133 -1.63 4.41 -14.42
N ARG A 134 -1.76 5.66 -14.88
CA ARG A 134 -1.55 6.06 -16.28
C ARG A 134 -0.18 6.69 -16.56
N ILE A 135 0.66 6.90 -15.55
CA ILE A 135 1.98 7.50 -15.74
C ILE A 135 2.88 6.46 -16.40
N LYS A 136 3.24 6.69 -17.67
CA LYS A 136 4.27 5.90 -18.36
C LYS A 136 5.60 6.05 -17.62
N ARG A 137 6.37 4.95 -17.56
CA ARG A 137 7.72 4.90 -16.98
C ARG A 137 8.55 6.12 -17.38
N THR A 138 8.96 6.90 -16.40
CA THR A 138 9.95 7.98 -16.56
C THR A 138 11.10 7.80 -15.56
N TRP A 139 11.34 6.58 -15.08
CA TRP A 139 12.52 6.31 -14.29
C TRP A 139 13.72 6.38 -15.23
N LYS A 140 14.50 7.46 -15.14
CA LYS A 140 15.86 7.46 -15.65
C LYS A 140 16.64 6.51 -14.75
N ASP A 141 17.30 5.54 -15.39
CA ASP A 141 18.30 4.70 -14.73
C ASP A 141 19.47 5.64 -14.34
N ASP A 142 19.52 6.05 -13.07
CA ASP A 142 20.69 6.64 -12.43
C ASP A 142 21.40 5.58 -11.60
#